data_38edf56d969a5401986a162142f36ad5
#
_entry.id   38edf56d969a5401986a162142f36ad5
#
_cell.length_a   1.000
_cell.length_b   1.000
_cell.length_c   1.000
_cell.angle_alpha   90.00
_cell.angle_beta   90.00
_cell.angle_gamma   90.00
#
_symmetry.space_group_name_H-M   'P 1'
#
loop_
_entity.id
_entity.type
_entity.pdbx_description
1 polymer ?
#
loop_
_entity_poly.entity_id
_entity_poly.type
_entity_poly.pdbx_seq_one_letter_code
_entity_poly.pdbx_strand_id
1 'polypeptide(L)'
;MSEKPLNIKLDIAGKPYVMTINSHNEEVYRLAAREINNRLATAQQSRVDGFGLQDYLAIVAVDLMIANIRLMRRNDVEEGDLKALSELAKRLSKHLEK
;
A
#
# COMPACT_ATOMS: atom_id res chain seq x y z
N MET A 1 4.37 25.85 0.30
CA MET A 1 3.77 26.31 0.13
C MET A 1 2.56 25.97 -0.37
N SER A 2 2.25 25.33 -1.11
CA SER A 2 1.04 25.03 -1.62
C SER A 2 0.39 23.87 -1.01
N GLU A 3 0.84 23.44 0.11
CA GLU A 3 0.27 22.31 0.74
C GLU A 3 -0.95 22.71 1.53
N LYS A 4 -2.10 22.39 1.03
CA LYS A 4 -3.33 22.72 1.71
C LYS A 4 -4.05 21.45 2.08
N PRO A 5 -4.69 21.41 3.25
CA PRO A 5 -5.47 20.24 3.63
C PRO A 5 -6.68 20.13 2.72
N LEU A 6 -7.01 18.93 2.35
CA LEU A 6 -8.14 18.67 1.46
C LEU A 6 -8.89 17.45 2.00
N ASN A 7 -10.20 17.58 2.13
CA ASN A 7 -11.02 16.46 2.56
C ASN A 7 -11.46 15.72 1.32
N ILE A 8 -11.18 14.44 1.25
CA ILE A 8 -11.62 13.65 0.11
C ILE A 8 -12.37 12.44 0.62
N LYS A 9 -13.19 11.89 -0.25
CA LYS A 9 -13.93 10.69 0.07
C LYS A 9 -13.44 9.60 -0.88
N LEU A 10 -13.00 8.49 -0.31
CA LEU A 10 -12.54 7.36 -1.09
C LEU A 10 -13.47 6.19 -0.84
N ASP A 11 -13.90 5.53 -1.92
CA ASP A 11 -14.72 4.34 -1.78
C ASP A 11 -13.78 3.15 -1.78
N ILE A 12 -13.78 2.41 -0.71
CA ILE A 12 -12.94 1.22 -0.59
C ILE A 12 -13.82 0.08 -0.13
N ALA A 13 -13.84 -0.98 -0.91
CA ALA A 13 -14.62 -2.17 -0.59
C ALA A 13 -16.10 -1.84 -0.41
N GLY A 14 -16.59 -0.90 -1.20
CA GLY A 14 -18.01 -0.55 -1.20
C GLY A 14 -18.42 0.40 -0.10
N LYS A 15 -17.49 0.95 0.64
CA LYS A 15 -17.81 1.86 1.73
C LYS A 15 -17.03 3.16 1.56
N PRO A 16 -17.66 4.31 1.77
CA PRO A 16 -16.95 5.58 1.64
C PRO A 16 -16.17 5.91 2.91
N TYR A 17 -14.98 6.44 2.71
CA TYR A 17 -14.14 6.90 3.82
C TYR A 17 -13.70 8.32 3.54
N VAL A 18 -13.93 9.20 4.52
CA VAL A 18 -13.51 10.57 4.39
C VAL A 18 -12.19 10.73 5.09
N MET A 19 -11.24 11.34 4.43
CA MET A 19 -9.95 11.59 5.06
C MET A 19 -9.42 12.93 4.63
N THR A 20 -8.63 13.52 5.50
CA THR A 20 -8.00 14.80 5.21
C THR A 20 -6.58 14.53 4.78
N ILE A 21 -6.23 14.99 3.61
CA ILE A 21 -4.92 14.76 3.07
C ILE A 21 -4.33 16.07 2.59
N ASN A 22 -3.07 16.03 2.21
CA ASN A 22 -2.43 17.15 1.57
C ASN A 22 -2.93 17.14 0.12
N SER A 23 -3.45 18.28 -0.35
CA SER A 23 -4.03 18.35 -1.70
C SER A 23 -3.04 17.91 -2.76
N HIS A 24 -1.75 18.04 -2.49
CA HIS A 24 -0.70 17.63 -3.40
C HIS A 24 -0.74 16.11 -3.65
N ASN A 25 -1.28 15.34 -2.74
CA ASN A 25 -1.31 13.89 -2.83
C ASN A 25 -2.63 13.30 -3.27
N GLU A 26 -3.56 14.14 -3.70
CA GLU A 26 -4.91 13.65 -4.01
C GLU A 26 -4.89 12.54 -5.07
N GLU A 27 -4.12 12.73 -6.12
CA GLU A 27 -4.10 11.75 -7.20
C GLU A 27 -3.60 10.39 -6.71
N VAL A 28 -2.57 10.41 -5.89
CA VAL A 28 -2.00 9.16 -5.38
C VAL A 28 -3.00 8.43 -4.50
N TYR A 29 -3.74 9.18 -3.67
CA TYR A 29 -4.72 8.54 -2.81
C TYR A 29 -5.85 7.91 -3.64
N ARG A 30 -6.28 8.60 -4.70
CA ARG A 30 -7.35 8.05 -5.52
C ARG A 30 -6.90 6.83 -6.31
N LEU A 31 -5.66 6.85 -6.77
CA LEU A 31 -5.10 5.69 -7.45
C LEU A 31 -4.96 4.51 -6.48
N ALA A 32 -4.57 4.80 -5.23
CA ALA A 32 -4.42 3.74 -4.24
C ALA A 32 -5.76 3.07 -3.98
N ALA A 33 -6.83 3.86 -3.84
CA ALA A 33 -8.16 3.28 -3.59
C ALA A 33 -8.59 2.43 -4.78
N ARG A 34 -8.32 2.90 -5.99
CA ARG A 34 -8.70 2.15 -7.19
C ARG A 34 -7.95 0.83 -7.26
N GLU A 35 -6.65 0.87 -6.94
CA GLU A 35 -5.86 -0.35 -7.00
C GLU A 35 -6.31 -1.36 -5.95
N ILE A 36 -6.64 -0.88 -4.76
CA ILE A 36 -7.14 -1.76 -3.71
C ILE A 36 -8.42 -2.42 -4.16
N ASN A 37 -9.35 -1.65 -4.74
CA ASN A 37 -10.62 -2.21 -5.18
C ASN A 37 -10.44 -3.21 -6.31
N ASN A 38 -9.51 -2.96 -7.22
CA ASN A 38 -9.23 -3.89 -8.31
C ASN A 38 -8.68 -5.21 -7.78
N ARG A 39 -7.75 -5.13 -6.85
CA ARG A 39 -7.17 -6.34 -6.28
C ARG A 39 -8.17 -7.09 -5.43
N LEU A 40 -9.05 -6.35 -4.74
CA LEU A 40 -10.10 -6.98 -3.97
C LEU A 40 -11.04 -7.77 -4.87
N ALA A 41 -11.44 -7.19 -6.00
CA ALA A 41 -12.33 -7.86 -6.93
C ALA A 41 -11.68 -9.15 -7.45
N THR A 42 -10.39 -9.09 -7.75
CA THR A 42 -9.68 -10.26 -8.24
C THR A 42 -9.61 -11.34 -7.15
N ALA A 43 -9.33 -10.95 -5.92
CA ALA A 43 -9.24 -11.93 -4.82
C ALA A 43 -10.59 -12.60 -4.59
N GLN A 44 -11.67 -11.83 -4.70
CA GLN A 44 -13.00 -12.38 -4.46
C GLN A 44 -13.41 -13.37 -5.53
N GLN A 45 -12.78 -13.33 -6.69
CA GLN A 45 -13.09 -14.30 -7.74
C GLN A 45 -12.68 -15.72 -7.33
N SER A 46 -11.76 -15.85 -6.38
CA SER A 46 -11.33 -17.17 -5.96
C SER A 46 -12.38 -17.90 -5.15
N ARG A 47 -13.31 -17.17 -4.55
CA ARG A 47 -14.40 -17.80 -3.80
C ARG A 47 -13.97 -18.88 -2.82
N VAL A 48 -13.36 -18.49 -1.77
CA VAL A 48 -12.95 -19.42 -0.72
C VAL A 48 -14.09 -19.54 0.29
N ASP A 49 -14.50 -20.77 0.56
CA ASP A 49 -15.58 -20.99 1.51
C ASP A 49 -15.23 -20.43 2.87
N GLY A 50 -16.18 -19.74 3.46
CA GLY A 50 -15.99 -19.19 4.80
C GLY A 50 -15.30 -17.85 4.82
N PHE A 51 -14.84 -17.34 3.66
CA PHE A 51 -14.19 -16.05 3.63
C PHE A 51 -15.20 -14.93 3.53
N GLY A 52 -15.04 -13.92 4.39
CA GLY A 52 -15.81 -12.69 4.28
C GLY A 52 -14.94 -11.59 3.72
N LEU A 53 -15.49 -10.40 3.66
CA LEU A 53 -14.81 -9.25 3.11
C LEU A 53 -13.49 -8.98 3.82
N GLN A 54 -13.47 -9.09 5.13
CA GLN A 54 -12.26 -8.83 5.89
C GLN A 54 -11.14 -9.79 5.49
N ASP A 55 -11.48 -11.04 5.21
CA ASP A 55 -10.47 -12.02 4.83
C ASP A 55 -9.86 -11.68 3.47
N TYR A 56 -10.68 -11.24 2.52
CA TYR A 56 -10.18 -10.87 1.21
C TYR A 56 -9.34 -9.60 1.30
N LEU A 57 -9.74 -8.65 2.16
CA LEU A 57 -8.94 -7.45 2.35
C LEU A 57 -7.59 -7.78 2.97
N ALA A 58 -7.54 -8.76 3.87
CA ALA A 58 -6.27 -9.19 4.45
C ALA A 58 -5.35 -9.75 3.37
N ILE A 59 -5.91 -10.52 2.43
CA ILE A 59 -5.11 -11.05 1.33
C ILE A 59 -4.57 -9.90 0.48
N VAL A 60 -5.40 -8.92 0.18
CA VAL A 60 -4.97 -7.77 -0.61
C VAL A 60 -3.87 -7.01 0.11
N ALA A 61 -4.02 -6.84 1.43
CA ALA A 61 -3.01 -6.12 2.21
C ALA A 61 -1.66 -6.83 2.16
N VAL A 62 -1.66 -8.15 2.29
CA VAL A 62 -0.43 -8.91 2.23
C VAL A 62 0.19 -8.81 0.84
N ASP A 63 -0.63 -8.95 -0.20
CA ASP A 63 -0.12 -8.87 -1.57
C ASP A 63 0.48 -7.50 -1.86
N LEU A 64 -0.18 -6.44 -1.41
CA LEU A 64 0.33 -5.10 -1.62
C LEU A 64 1.64 -4.87 -0.88
N MET A 65 1.72 -5.40 0.33
CA MET A 65 2.94 -5.21 1.11
C MET A 65 4.10 -5.99 0.50
N ILE A 66 3.85 -7.19 0.00
CA ILE A 66 4.88 -7.96 -0.67
C ILE A 66 5.36 -7.23 -1.92
N ALA A 67 4.43 -6.69 -2.71
CA ALA A 67 4.80 -5.94 -3.89
C ALA A 67 5.62 -4.72 -3.53
N ASN A 68 5.24 -4.05 -2.44
CA ASN A 68 5.95 -2.87 -2.00
C ASN A 68 7.36 -3.19 -1.55
N ILE A 69 7.54 -4.28 -0.82
CA ILE A 69 8.85 -4.69 -0.37
C ILE A 69 9.75 -5.03 -1.56
N ARG A 70 9.19 -5.75 -2.53
CA ARG A 70 9.97 -6.11 -3.72
C ARG A 70 10.39 -4.87 -4.51
N LEU A 71 9.49 -3.91 -4.60
CA LEU A 71 9.78 -2.69 -5.33
C LEU A 71 10.87 -1.89 -4.62
N MET A 72 10.81 -1.82 -3.29
CA MET A 72 11.84 -1.14 -2.52
C MET A 72 13.20 -1.79 -2.74
N ARG A 73 13.25 -3.11 -2.74
CA ARG A 73 14.51 -3.82 -2.94
C ARG A 73 15.05 -3.62 -4.34
N ARG A 74 14.16 -3.61 -5.32
CA ARG A 74 14.59 -3.41 -6.69
C ARG A 74 15.17 -2.02 -6.88
N ASN A 75 14.50 -1.02 -6.33
CA ASN A 75 14.98 0.35 -6.48
C ASN A 75 16.34 0.53 -5.86
N ASP A 76 16.55 -0.07 -4.70
CA ASP A 76 17.85 0.02 -4.05
C ASP A 76 18.94 -0.58 -4.93
N VAL A 77 18.65 -1.71 -5.54
CA VAL A 77 19.63 -2.37 -6.40
C VAL A 77 19.84 -1.59 -7.68
N GLU A 78 18.74 -1.09 -8.26
CA GLU A 78 18.86 -0.38 -9.54
C GLU A 78 19.63 0.91 -9.42
N GLU A 79 19.59 1.54 -8.29
CA GLU A 79 20.33 2.76 -8.10
C GLU A 79 21.81 2.47 -7.93
N GLY A 80 22.18 1.20 -7.77
CA GLY A 80 23.56 0.82 -7.62
C GLY A 80 24.19 1.38 -6.38
N ASP A 81 23.36 1.77 -5.43
CA ASP A 81 23.84 2.38 -4.22
C ASP A 81 23.94 1.34 -3.13
N LEU A 82 25.08 0.70 -3.07
CA LEU A 82 25.30 -0.32 -2.05
C LEU A 82 25.23 0.27 -0.65
N LYS A 83 25.51 1.56 -0.53
CA LYS A 83 25.43 2.20 0.77
C LYS A 83 23.99 2.28 1.23
N ALA A 84 23.08 2.70 0.35
CA ALA A 84 21.68 2.79 0.69
C ALA A 84 21.13 1.42 1.05
N LEU A 85 21.53 0.40 0.31
CA LEU A 85 21.09 -0.95 0.60
C LEU A 85 21.59 -1.40 1.97
N SER A 86 22.83 -1.08 2.27
CA SER A 86 23.43 -1.43 3.54
C SER A 86 22.69 -0.75 4.68
N GLU A 87 22.32 0.52 4.50
CA GLU A 87 21.61 1.24 5.54
C GLU A 87 20.20 0.70 5.73
N LEU A 88 19.56 0.31 4.65
CA LEU A 88 18.24 -0.27 4.75
C LEU A 88 18.30 -1.58 5.52
N ALA A 89 19.30 -2.39 5.23
CA ALA A 89 19.48 -3.64 5.94
C ALA A 89 19.69 -3.41 7.42
N LYS A 90 20.45 -2.37 7.76
CA LYS A 90 20.68 -2.05 9.16
C LYS A 90 19.40 -1.64 9.85
N ARG A 91 18.57 -0.85 9.17
CA ARG A 91 17.31 -0.43 9.77
C ARG A 91 16.37 -1.61 9.99
N LEU A 92 16.31 -2.51 9.03
CA LEU A 92 15.46 -3.68 9.17
C LEU A 92 15.97 -4.57 10.31
N SER A 93 17.30 -4.71 10.41
CA SER A 93 17.87 -5.51 11.47
C SER A 93 17.53 -4.93 12.85
N LYS A 94 17.62 -3.61 12.98
CA LYS A 94 17.27 -2.99 14.23
C LYS A 94 15.82 -3.22 14.60
N HIS A 95 14.94 -3.15 13.59
CA HIS A 95 13.53 -3.36 13.85
C HIS A 95 13.29 -4.80 14.32
N LEU A 96 13.96 -5.75 13.70
CA LEU A 96 13.75 -7.14 14.05
C LEU A 96 14.34 -7.52 15.39
N GLU A 97 15.33 -6.78 15.84
CA GLU A 97 15.94 -7.08 17.13
C GLU A 97 15.11 -6.63 18.31
N LYS A 98 14.04 -5.92 18.09
CA LYS A 98 13.21 -5.46 19.20
C LYS A 98 12.07 -6.43 19.53
#